data_89ef86454469c1bcaa3be911dca34b8a
#
_entry.id   89ef86454469c1bcaa3be911dca34b8a
#
_cell.length_a   1.000
_cell.length_b   1.000
_cell.length_c   1.000
_cell.angle_alpha   90.00
_cell.angle_beta   90.00
_cell.angle_gamma   90.00
#
_symmetry.space_group_name_H-M   'P 1'
#
loop_
_entity.id
_entity.type
_entity.pdbx_description
1 polymer ?
#
loop_
_entity_poly.entity_id
_entity_poly.type
_entity_poly.pdbx_seq_one_letter_code
_entity_poly.pdbx_strand_id
1 'polypeptide(L)'
;LGLLHFADGGVLFLDEVHCLNAECQEKLFLYMDQGIYHLVGDNNKWYKSKCRIIFATTEVPQKALLKTFLRRIPVILTIPSLAQRGENEKLELMYNFLKNEEKRINKTILISSNVYELLLNHTFVGNIGELTNTIQASCVSALYKSNSDTLEIHAYDLPDSIRNSIDVSSM
;
A
#
# COMPACT_ATOMS: atom_id res chain seq x y z
N LEU A 1 -11.09 17.70 -20.84
CA LEU A 1 -9.97 16.81 -21.25
C LEU A 1 -9.85 15.69 -20.24
N GLY A 2 -9.67 14.43 -20.69
CA GLY A 2 -9.60 13.26 -19.81
C GLY A 2 -8.16 12.86 -19.46
N LEU A 3 -8.01 11.90 -18.51
CA LEU A 3 -6.70 11.43 -18.03
C LEU A 3 -5.82 10.89 -19.15
N LEU A 4 -6.39 10.17 -20.13
CA LEU A 4 -5.64 9.65 -21.28
C LEU A 4 -5.04 10.76 -22.13
N HIS A 5 -5.69 11.92 -22.20
CA HIS A 5 -5.16 13.08 -22.92
C HIS A 5 -3.94 13.68 -22.19
N PHE A 6 -4.03 13.84 -20.89
CA PHE A 6 -2.93 14.41 -20.10
C PHE A 6 -1.75 13.47 -19.95
N ALA A 7 -1.98 12.16 -20.03
CA ALA A 7 -0.94 11.16 -19.94
C ALA A 7 -0.24 10.84 -21.27
N ASP A 8 -0.58 11.57 -22.34
CA ASP A 8 0.01 11.30 -23.68
C ASP A 8 1.55 11.42 -23.65
N GLY A 9 2.22 10.40 -24.14
CA GLY A 9 3.68 10.28 -24.09
C GLY A 9 4.26 9.86 -22.74
N GLY A 10 3.42 9.69 -21.70
CA GLY A 10 3.81 9.41 -20.33
C GLY A 10 3.29 8.09 -19.77
N VAL A 11 2.97 8.11 -18.48
CA VAL A 11 2.44 6.98 -17.71
C VAL A 11 1.14 7.38 -17.03
N LEU A 12 0.12 6.54 -17.14
CA LEU A 12 -1.14 6.63 -16.41
C LEU A 12 -1.19 5.52 -15.37
N PHE A 13 -1.25 5.87 -14.10
CA PHE A 13 -1.47 4.94 -13.01
C PHE A 13 -2.95 4.97 -12.61
N LEU A 14 -3.60 3.81 -12.62
CA LEU A 14 -4.99 3.63 -12.20
C LEU A 14 -5.03 2.68 -11.00
N ASP A 15 -5.28 3.26 -9.85
CA ASP A 15 -5.46 2.51 -8.61
C ASP A 15 -6.90 1.99 -8.48
N GLU A 16 -7.06 0.88 -7.77
CA GLU A 16 -8.34 0.21 -7.51
C GLU A 16 -9.14 -0.03 -8.79
N VAL A 17 -8.47 -0.53 -9.83
CA VAL A 17 -9.05 -0.71 -11.17
C VAL A 17 -10.30 -1.59 -11.18
N HIS A 18 -10.48 -2.44 -10.16
CA HIS A 18 -11.67 -3.27 -9.98
C HIS A 18 -12.95 -2.44 -9.71
N CYS A 19 -12.82 -1.19 -9.26
CA CYS A 19 -13.95 -0.27 -9.10
C CYS A 19 -14.53 0.24 -10.43
N LEU A 20 -13.83 0.02 -11.55
CA LEU A 20 -14.35 0.37 -12.86
C LEU A 20 -15.48 -0.57 -13.26
N ASN A 21 -16.62 0.02 -13.64
CA ASN A 21 -17.71 -0.76 -14.20
C ASN A 21 -17.33 -1.40 -15.56
N ALA A 22 -18.14 -2.35 -16.04
CA ALA A 22 -17.86 -3.09 -17.27
C ALA A 22 -17.69 -2.17 -18.48
N GLU A 23 -18.51 -1.13 -18.60
CA GLU A 23 -18.43 -0.15 -19.70
C GLU A 23 -17.08 0.60 -19.71
N CYS A 24 -16.60 1.01 -18.56
CA CYS A 24 -15.29 1.67 -18.44
C CYS A 24 -14.14 0.71 -18.78
N GLN A 25 -14.23 -0.55 -18.34
CA GLN A 25 -13.25 -1.57 -18.69
C GLN A 25 -13.23 -1.84 -20.21
N GLU A 26 -14.37 -1.86 -20.88
CA GLU A 26 -14.46 -2.01 -22.34
C GLU A 26 -13.86 -0.79 -23.09
N LYS A 27 -14.09 0.42 -22.62
CA LYS A 27 -13.48 1.64 -23.18
C LYS A 27 -11.95 1.64 -23.01
N LEU A 28 -11.45 1.22 -21.86
CA LEU A 28 -10.01 1.06 -21.64
C LEU A 28 -9.42 -0.07 -22.49
N PHE A 29 -10.16 -1.18 -22.66
CA PHE A 29 -9.75 -2.25 -23.57
C PHE A 29 -9.54 -1.72 -24.99
N LEU A 30 -10.50 -0.94 -25.52
CA LEU A 30 -10.38 -0.34 -26.85
C LEU A 30 -9.15 0.58 -26.95
N TYR A 31 -8.91 1.37 -25.91
CA TYR A 31 -7.73 2.21 -25.83
C TYR A 31 -6.43 1.38 -25.83
N MET A 32 -6.34 0.34 -25.04
CA MET A 32 -5.15 -0.54 -24.98
C MET A 32 -4.87 -1.25 -26.32
N ASP A 33 -5.95 -1.57 -27.06
CA ASP A 33 -5.86 -2.28 -28.34
C ASP A 33 -5.47 -1.34 -29.50
N GLN A 34 -6.03 -0.14 -29.55
CA GLN A 34 -5.94 0.76 -30.71
C GLN A 34 -5.29 2.13 -30.42
N GLY A 35 -5.08 2.46 -29.16
CA GLY A 35 -4.56 3.77 -28.75
C GLY A 35 -5.54 4.93 -28.96
N ILE A 36 -6.84 4.64 -29.14
CA ILE A 36 -7.89 5.63 -29.41
C ILE A 36 -8.92 5.69 -28.31
N TYR A 37 -9.52 6.85 -28.13
CA TYR A 37 -10.59 7.08 -27.15
C TYR A 37 -11.50 8.23 -27.56
N HIS A 38 -12.66 8.33 -26.92
CA HIS A 38 -13.57 9.45 -27.01
C HIS A 38 -13.52 10.32 -25.75
N LEU A 39 -13.75 11.60 -25.90
CA LEU A 39 -14.05 12.45 -24.76
C LEU A 39 -15.49 12.23 -24.28
N VAL A 40 -15.73 12.40 -22.99
CA VAL A 40 -17.07 12.30 -22.42
C VAL A 40 -17.97 13.35 -23.07
N GLY A 41 -19.10 12.93 -23.63
CA GLY A 41 -20.02 13.79 -24.33
C GLY A 41 -19.73 14.04 -25.82
N ASP A 42 -18.59 13.56 -26.35
CA ASP A 42 -18.25 13.67 -27.77
C ASP A 42 -17.94 12.29 -28.35
N ASN A 43 -18.99 11.57 -28.75
CA ASN A 43 -18.86 10.23 -29.32
C ASN A 43 -18.53 10.25 -30.81
N ASN A 44 -18.48 11.42 -31.46
CA ASN A 44 -18.29 11.53 -32.90
C ASN A 44 -16.82 11.71 -33.28
N LYS A 45 -15.95 12.08 -32.31
CA LYS A 45 -14.55 12.37 -32.58
C LYS A 45 -13.64 11.39 -31.83
N TRP A 46 -12.76 10.75 -32.60
CA TRP A 46 -11.70 9.90 -32.06
C TRP A 46 -10.45 10.74 -31.75
N TYR A 47 -9.91 10.49 -30.56
CA TYR A 47 -8.64 11.04 -30.15
C TYR A 47 -7.63 9.92 -30.05
N LYS A 48 -6.35 10.23 -30.22
CA LYS A 48 -5.25 9.28 -30.07
C LYS A 48 -4.36 9.74 -28.93
N SER A 49 -3.85 8.79 -28.20
CA SER A 49 -2.78 9.02 -27.22
C SER A 49 -1.92 7.76 -27.10
N LYS A 50 -0.70 7.94 -26.65
CA LYS A 50 0.24 6.85 -26.44
C LYS A 50 0.81 6.98 -25.04
N CYS A 51 0.16 6.35 -24.06
CA CYS A 51 0.69 6.28 -22.70
C CYS A 51 0.86 4.83 -22.25
N ARG A 52 1.78 4.62 -21.32
CA ARG A 52 1.90 3.37 -20.59
C ARG A 52 0.88 3.38 -19.47
N ILE A 53 0.08 2.31 -19.34
CA ILE A 53 -0.87 2.19 -18.23
C ILE A 53 -0.34 1.19 -17.21
N ILE A 54 -0.44 1.56 -15.94
CA ILE A 54 -0.19 0.69 -14.79
C ILE A 54 -1.50 0.61 -14.02
N PHE A 55 -1.96 -0.61 -13.76
CA PHE A 55 -3.15 -0.89 -12.97
C PHE A 55 -2.76 -1.43 -11.60
N ALA A 56 -3.46 -1.00 -10.57
CA ALA A 56 -3.37 -1.59 -9.23
C ALA A 56 -4.75 -2.05 -8.76
N THR A 57 -4.79 -3.12 -8.00
CA THR A 57 -6.01 -3.65 -7.38
C THR A 57 -5.67 -4.44 -6.13
N THR A 58 -6.54 -4.38 -5.14
CA THR A 58 -6.50 -5.21 -3.93
C THR A 58 -7.24 -6.53 -4.12
N GLU A 59 -8.04 -6.65 -5.18
CA GLU A 59 -8.84 -7.82 -5.50
C GLU A 59 -8.08 -8.82 -6.40
N VAL A 60 -8.54 -10.07 -6.42
CA VAL A 60 -8.03 -11.10 -7.34
C VAL A 60 -8.45 -10.71 -8.77
N PRO A 61 -7.51 -10.36 -9.66
CA PRO A 61 -7.84 -9.80 -10.98
C PRO A 61 -8.79 -10.69 -11.80
N GLN A 62 -8.61 -12.00 -11.71
CA GLN A 62 -9.41 -13.00 -12.46
C GLN A 62 -10.91 -13.03 -12.03
N LYS A 63 -11.22 -12.55 -10.81
CA LYS A 63 -12.58 -12.47 -10.28
C LYS A 63 -13.21 -11.10 -10.48
N ALA A 64 -12.39 -10.06 -10.44
CA ALA A 64 -12.86 -8.67 -10.40
C ALA A 64 -12.88 -7.97 -11.77
N LEU A 65 -12.11 -8.47 -12.73
CA LEU A 65 -11.97 -7.83 -14.04
C LEU A 65 -12.49 -8.72 -15.18
N LEU A 66 -12.94 -8.08 -16.25
CA LEU A 66 -13.39 -8.78 -17.44
C LEU A 66 -12.25 -9.59 -18.07
N LYS A 67 -12.53 -10.81 -18.52
CA LYS A 67 -11.53 -11.68 -19.17
C LYS A 67 -10.92 -11.03 -20.41
N THR A 68 -11.69 -10.26 -21.16
CA THR A 68 -11.25 -9.50 -22.33
C THR A 68 -10.24 -8.43 -21.95
N PHE A 69 -10.47 -7.72 -20.85
CA PHE A 69 -9.59 -6.70 -20.30
C PHE A 69 -8.25 -7.32 -19.82
N LEU A 70 -8.31 -8.40 -19.05
CA LEU A 70 -7.13 -9.10 -18.53
C LEU A 70 -6.19 -9.61 -19.62
N ARG A 71 -6.74 -10.06 -20.76
CA ARG A 71 -5.92 -10.53 -21.91
C ARG A 71 -5.02 -9.46 -22.52
N ARG A 72 -5.29 -8.18 -22.23
CA ARG A 72 -4.49 -7.04 -22.71
C ARG A 72 -3.44 -6.57 -21.70
N ILE A 73 -3.41 -7.16 -20.53
CA ILE A 73 -2.42 -6.88 -19.49
C ILE A 73 -1.34 -7.97 -19.56
N PRO A 74 -0.18 -7.70 -20.19
CA PRO A 74 0.82 -8.72 -20.47
C PRO A 74 1.62 -9.12 -19.23
N VAL A 75 1.67 -8.26 -18.20
CA VAL A 75 2.45 -8.49 -16.98
C VAL A 75 1.57 -8.26 -15.77
N ILE A 76 1.48 -9.27 -14.93
CA ILE A 76 0.79 -9.21 -13.64
C ILE A 76 1.83 -9.48 -12.54
N LEU A 77 1.95 -8.53 -11.63
CA LEU A 77 2.83 -8.64 -10.46
C LEU A 77 1.98 -8.75 -9.20
N THR A 78 2.27 -9.73 -8.38
CA THR A 78 1.64 -9.89 -7.07
C THR A 78 2.62 -9.41 -6.00
N ILE A 79 2.19 -8.41 -5.22
CA ILE A 79 2.96 -7.93 -4.06
C ILE A 79 2.56 -8.80 -2.86
N PRO A 80 3.49 -9.55 -2.25
CA PRO A 80 3.18 -10.41 -1.11
C PRO A 80 2.75 -9.55 0.09
N SER A 81 1.80 -10.09 0.89
CA SER A 81 1.43 -9.49 2.17
C SER A 81 2.59 -9.55 3.16
N LEU A 82 2.55 -8.71 4.20
CA LEU A 82 3.59 -8.70 5.23
C LEU A 82 3.76 -10.08 5.91
N ALA A 83 2.67 -10.84 6.08
CA ALA A 83 2.70 -12.19 6.64
C ALA A 83 3.39 -13.21 5.72
N GLN A 84 3.43 -12.97 4.41
CA GLN A 84 4.10 -13.84 3.43
C GLN A 84 5.57 -13.47 3.21
N ARG A 85 6.02 -12.37 3.79
CA ARG A 85 7.41 -11.93 3.69
C ARG A 85 8.26 -12.60 4.76
N GLY A 86 9.53 -12.83 4.43
CA GLY A 86 10.49 -13.37 5.39
C GLY A 86 10.75 -12.43 6.56
N GLU A 87 11.22 -13.00 7.67
CA GLU A 87 11.52 -12.27 8.91
C GLU A 87 12.50 -11.11 8.66
N ASN A 88 13.56 -11.34 7.91
CA ASN A 88 14.56 -10.32 7.58
C ASN A 88 13.96 -9.11 6.84
N GLU A 89 13.04 -9.35 5.90
CA GLU A 89 12.37 -8.26 5.18
C GLU A 89 11.43 -7.47 6.12
N LYS A 90 10.74 -8.17 7.02
CA LYS A 90 9.91 -7.53 8.04
C LYS A 90 10.75 -6.63 8.97
N LEU A 91 11.93 -7.11 9.36
CA LEU A 91 12.90 -6.36 10.17
C LEU A 91 13.38 -5.10 9.47
N GLU A 92 13.76 -5.23 8.20
CA GLU A 92 14.23 -4.10 7.39
C GLU A 92 13.13 -3.03 7.25
N LEU A 93 11.88 -3.44 7.04
CA LEU A 93 10.73 -2.54 7.00
C LEU A 93 10.52 -1.81 8.33
N MET A 94 10.56 -2.53 9.45
CA MET A 94 10.46 -1.94 10.79
C MET A 94 11.56 -0.91 11.03
N TYR A 95 12.80 -1.25 10.71
CA TYR A 95 13.93 -0.33 10.82
C TYR A 95 13.72 0.93 9.98
N ASN A 96 13.32 0.78 8.73
CA ASN A 96 13.09 1.92 7.84
C ASN A 96 11.95 2.83 8.34
N PHE A 97 10.88 2.26 8.89
CA PHE A 97 9.78 3.05 9.47
C PHE A 97 10.21 3.79 10.73
N LEU A 98 10.95 3.15 11.62
CA LEU A 98 11.53 3.81 12.79
C LEU A 98 12.46 4.96 12.39
N LYS A 99 13.33 4.75 11.39
CA LYS A 99 14.20 5.80 10.86
C LYS A 99 13.45 6.97 10.22
N ASN A 100 12.32 6.70 9.57
CA ASN A 100 11.45 7.76 9.04
C ASN A 100 10.80 8.56 10.18
N GLU A 101 10.35 7.89 11.24
CA GLU A 101 9.79 8.56 12.42
C GLU A 101 10.85 9.37 13.17
N GLU A 102 12.09 8.87 13.33
CA GLU A 102 13.21 9.65 13.89
C GLU A 102 13.39 10.99 13.17
N LYS A 103 13.39 10.96 11.82
CA LYS A 103 13.49 12.17 11.01
C LYS A 103 12.29 13.10 11.20
N ARG A 104 11.08 12.54 11.29
CA ARG A 104 9.83 13.31 11.44
C ARG A 104 9.76 14.03 12.77
N ILE A 105 10.16 13.36 13.86
CA ILE A 105 10.10 13.90 15.23
C ILE A 105 11.40 14.59 15.67
N ASN A 106 12.46 14.47 14.87
CA ASN A 106 13.82 14.98 15.15
C ASN A 106 14.36 14.49 16.49
N LYS A 107 14.19 13.20 16.80
CA LYS A 107 14.70 12.52 17.99
C LYS A 107 15.23 11.13 17.63
N THR A 108 16.17 10.63 18.40
CA THR A 108 16.62 9.23 18.29
C THR A 108 15.58 8.32 18.93
N ILE A 109 15.18 7.24 18.25
CA ILE A 109 14.24 6.25 18.77
C ILE A 109 15.00 4.99 19.19
N LEU A 110 14.78 4.58 20.43
CA LEU A 110 15.22 3.30 20.97
C LEU A 110 13.98 2.42 21.24
N ILE A 111 14.05 1.16 20.86
CA ILE A 111 13.03 0.17 21.18
C ILE A 111 13.64 -0.93 22.06
N SER A 112 12.91 -1.36 23.08
CA SER A 112 13.33 -2.49 23.90
C SER A 112 13.23 -3.81 23.14
N SER A 113 14.01 -4.83 23.52
CA SER A 113 13.98 -6.15 22.90
C SER A 113 12.58 -6.76 22.90
N ASN A 114 11.83 -6.54 23.99
CA ASN A 114 10.44 -7.02 24.11
C ASN A 114 9.51 -6.36 23.08
N VAL A 115 9.63 -5.05 22.83
CA VAL A 115 8.86 -4.34 21.78
C VAL A 115 9.18 -4.92 20.41
N TYR A 116 10.45 -5.18 20.17
CA TYR A 116 10.92 -5.76 18.94
C TYR A 116 10.28 -7.14 18.67
N GLU A 117 10.32 -8.03 19.66
CA GLU A 117 9.71 -9.36 19.56
C GLU A 117 8.19 -9.30 19.38
N LEU A 118 7.51 -8.38 20.08
CA LEU A 118 6.08 -8.17 19.93
C LEU A 118 5.69 -7.77 18.52
N LEU A 119 6.39 -6.80 17.94
CA LEU A 119 6.14 -6.35 16.57
C LEU A 119 6.48 -7.43 15.54
N LEU A 120 7.54 -8.20 15.77
CA LEU A 120 7.97 -9.25 14.85
C LEU A 120 6.97 -10.40 14.79
N ASN A 121 6.47 -10.83 15.95
CA ASN A 121 5.56 -11.97 16.06
C ASN A 121 4.09 -11.60 15.78
N HIS A 122 3.75 -10.31 15.76
CA HIS A 122 2.39 -9.88 15.49
C HIS A 122 1.98 -10.11 14.03
N THR A 123 0.74 -10.57 13.83
CA THR A 123 0.14 -10.70 12.49
C THR A 123 -0.59 -9.41 12.13
N PHE A 124 0.03 -8.59 11.29
CA PHE A 124 -0.57 -7.34 10.81
C PHE A 124 -1.58 -7.62 9.69
N VAL A 125 -2.86 -7.67 10.02
CA VAL A 125 -3.96 -7.88 9.06
C VAL A 125 -4.02 -6.74 8.05
N GLY A 126 -3.81 -5.50 8.48
CA GLY A 126 -3.72 -4.30 7.65
C GLY A 126 -2.34 -4.12 6.98
N ASN A 127 -1.52 -5.18 6.95
CA ASN A 127 -0.24 -5.23 6.27
C ASN A 127 0.74 -4.10 6.69
N ILE A 128 1.45 -3.53 5.72
CA ILE A 128 2.44 -2.46 5.93
C ILE A 128 1.80 -1.21 6.53
N GLY A 129 0.55 -0.88 6.14
CA GLY A 129 -0.17 0.26 6.69
C GLY A 129 -0.39 0.14 8.20
N GLU A 130 -0.82 -1.03 8.67
CA GLU A 130 -1.00 -1.29 10.10
C GLU A 130 0.32 -1.25 10.86
N LEU A 131 1.38 -1.85 10.33
CA LEU A 131 2.72 -1.80 10.93
C LEU A 131 3.20 -0.34 11.06
N THR A 132 3.06 0.45 10.01
CA THR A 132 3.44 1.86 10.01
C THR A 132 2.65 2.66 11.05
N ASN A 133 1.33 2.51 11.05
CA ASN A 133 0.45 3.18 12.01
C ASN A 133 0.76 2.77 13.46
N THR A 134 1.09 1.50 13.68
CA THR A 134 1.52 0.98 14.98
C THR A 134 2.78 1.68 15.48
N ILE A 135 3.80 1.76 14.64
CA ILE A 135 5.06 2.44 14.99
C ILE A 135 4.79 3.92 15.29
N GLN A 136 3.99 4.59 14.46
CA GLN A 136 3.64 6.00 14.67
C GLN A 136 2.88 6.23 15.97
N ALA A 137 1.86 5.40 16.25
CA ALA A 137 1.08 5.48 17.48
C ALA A 137 1.96 5.26 18.72
N SER A 138 2.89 4.31 18.66
CA SER A 138 3.83 4.02 19.74
C SER A 138 4.79 5.19 19.98
N CYS A 139 5.29 5.82 18.92
CA CYS A 139 6.10 7.03 19.03
C CYS A 139 5.32 8.18 19.69
N VAL A 140 4.06 8.39 19.29
CA VAL A 140 3.20 9.42 19.90
C VAL A 140 2.96 9.14 21.37
N SER A 141 2.68 7.88 21.74
CA SER A 141 2.51 7.48 23.15
C SER A 141 3.74 7.76 23.99
N ALA A 142 4.93 7.41 23.48
CA ALA A 142 6.19 7.63 24.18
C ALA A 142 6.55 9.12 24.27
N LEU A 143 6.28 9.92 23.23
CA LEU A 143 6.52 11.38 23.21
C LEU A 143 5.68 12.08 24.27
N TYR A 144 4.45 11.65 24.50
CA TYR A 144 3.60 12.26 25.52
C TYR A 144 4.15 12.07 26.95
N LYS A 145 4.95 11.04 27.17
CA LYS A 145 5.51 10.67 28.48
C LYS A 145 6.91 11.21 28.73
N SER A 146 7.64 11.60 27.69
CA SER A 146 9.06 12.01 27.80
C SER A 146 9.38 13.19 26.90
N ASN A 147 10.14 14.16 27.49
CA ASN A 147 10.71 15.31 26.76
C ASN A 147 12.19 15.13 26.42
N SER A 148 12.75 13.92 26.56
CA SER A 148 14.16 13.62 26.23
C SER A 148 14.44 13.74 24.74
N ASP A 149 15.69 14.00 24.37
CA ASP A 149 16.16 13.94 22.96
C ASP A 149 16.17 12.52 22.41
N THR A 150 16.18 11.53 23.31
CA THR A 150 16.05 10.11 22.99
C THR A 150 14.68 9.64 23.42
N LEU A 151 13.94 9.05 22.47
CA LEU A 151 12.61 8.50 22.68
C LEU A 151 12.74 6.98 22.88
N GLU A 152 12.46 6.50 24.08
CA GLU A 152 12.42 5.07 24.36
C GLU A 152 10.98 4.56 24.24
N ILE A 153 10.78 3.57 23.37
CA ILE A 153 9.48 2.90 23.18
C ILE A 153 9.50 1.61 23.97
N HIS A 154 8.57 1.50 24.91
CA HIS A 154 8.36 0.32 25.74
C HIS A 154 7.08 -0.42 25.33
N ALA A 155 6.89 -1.65 25.82
CA ALA A 155 5.71 -2.47 25.49
C ALA A 155 4.38 -1.77 25.82
N TYR A 156 4.30 -0.97 26.87
CA TYR A 156 3.11 -0.22 27.26
C TYR A 156 2.79 0.97 26.32
N ASP A 157 3.68 1.31 25.38
CA ASP A 157 3.46 2.33 24.35
C ASP A 157 2.85 1.74 23.09
N LEU A 158 2.87 0.41 22.96
CA LEU A 158 2.22 -0.29 21.85
C LEU A 158 0.69 -0.28 22.01
N PRO A 159 -0.08 -0.32 20.91
CA PRO A 159 -1.51 -0.54 20.93
C PRO A 159 -1.91 -1.83 21.65
N ASP A 160 -3.07 -1.83 22.29
CA ASP A 160 -3.59 -2.98 23.05
C ASP A 160 -3.70 -4.25 22.23
N SER A 161 -4.03 -4.13 20.95
CA SER A 161 -4.12 -5.25 20.01
C SER A 161 -2.82 -6.05 19.90
N ILE A 162 -1.67 -5.40 20.09
CA ILE A 162 -0.36 -6.04 20.01
C ILE A 162 0.07 -6.53 21.39
N ARG A 163 -0.16 -5.74 22.45
CA ARG A 163 0.20 -6.13 23.82
C ARG A 163 -0.47 -7.41 24.26
N ASN A 164 -1.75 -7.59 23.91
CA ASN A 164 -2.56 -8.72 24.31
C ASN A 164 -2.37 -9.97 23.43
N SER A 165 -1.58 -9.88 22.35
CA SER A 165 -1.30 -11.03 21.48
C SER A 165 -0.42 -12.12 22.14
N ILE A 166 0.20 -11.83 23.29
CA ILE A 166 1.05 -12.79 24.02
C ILE A 166 0.20 -13.78 24.84
N ASP A 167 -0.97 -13.39 25.34
CA ASP A 167 -1.76 -14.24 26.24
C ASP A 167 -2.46 -15.42 25.56
N VAL A 168 -2.51 -15.44 24.22
CA VAL A 168 -3.20 -16.49 23.45
C VAL A 168 -2.27 -17.62 23.00
N SER A 169 -0.95 -17.42 23.03
CA SER A 169 0.04 -18.43 22.59
C SER A 169 0.65 -19.26 23.73
N SER A 170 0.22 -19.03 24.97
CA SER A 170 0.69 -19.73 26.17
C SER A 170 -0.38 -20.58 26.89
N MET A 171 -1.52 -20.88 26.21
CA MET A 171 -2.52 -21.86 26.66
C MET A 171 -2.58 -23.09 25.79
#